data_871b519fdcd505bcddefbbf246ac4cb3
#
_entry.id   871b519fdcd505bcddefbbf246ac4cb3
#
_cell.length_a   1.000
_cell.length_b   1.000
_cell.length_c   1.000
_cell.angle_alpha   90.00
_cell.angle_beta   90.00
_cell.angle_gamma   90.00
#
_symmetry.space_group_name_H-M   'P 1'
#
loop_
_entity.id
_entity.type
_entity.pdbx_description
1 polymer ?
#
loop_
_entity_poly.entity_id
_entity_poly.type
_entity_poly.pdbx_seq_one_letter_code
_entity_poly.pdbx_strand_id
1 'polypeptide(L)'
;SPFCADGVRGSYRYRGIWETIDHILVSPVLMDNSRPFHTSDGCRAIVAFPFMCEREKTYGGVRPFRTYQGPLYKGGYSDHFPVTLDFEWRFPE
;
A
#
# COMPACT_ATOMS: atom_id res chain seq x y z
N SER A 1 1.59 9.92 3.75
CA SER A 1 1.43 9.86 2.29
C SER A 1 0.13 10.55 1.89
N PRO A 2 0.12 11.39 0.85
CA PRO A 2 -1.10 12.04 0.38
C PRO A 2 -2.10 11.03 -0.23
N PHE A 3 -1.66 9.83 -0.54
CA PHE A 3 -2.49 8.78 -1.11
C PHE A 3 -3.00 7.78 -0.07
N CYS A 4 -2.75 8.03 1.21
CA CYS A 4 -3.09 7.11 2.28
C CYS A 4 -4.08 7.77 3.24
N ALA A 5 -5.26 7.20 3.37
CA ALA A 5 -6.28 7.70 4.29
C ALA A 5 -5.80 7.61 5.74
N ASP A 6 -6.35 8.47 6.60
CA ASP A 6 -6.02 8.46 8.02
C ASP A 6 -6.36 7.12 8.67
N GLY A 7 -5.47 6.67 9.55
CA GLY A 7 -5.65 5.42 10.29
C GLY A 7 -5.12 4.18 9.59
N VAL A 8 -4.66 4.29 8.34
CA VAL A 8 -4.05 3.18 7.62
C VAL A 8 -2.61 3.01 8.07
N ARG A 9 -2.25 1.79 8.50
CA ARG A 9 -0.93 1.46 9.05
C ARG A 9 -0.23 0.31 8.33
N GLY A 10 -0.83 -0.21 7.26
CA GLY A 10 -0.27 -1.31 6.49
C GLY A 10 -1.08 -1.56 5.23
N SER A 11 -0.69 -2.57 4.47
CA SER A 11 -1.38 -2.95 3.22
C SER A 11 -2.48 -3.97 3.44
N TYR A 12 -2.52 -4.59 4.61
CA TYR A 12 -3.47 -5.64 4.97
C TYR A 12 -3.85 -5.50 6.44
N ARG A 13 -5.12 -5.82 6.74
CA ARG A 13 -5.59 -5.78 8.13
C ARG A 13 -6.36 -7.05 8.45
N TYR A 14 -5.94 -7.73 9.52
CA TYR A 14 -6.59 -8.94 10.01
C TYR A 14 -6.87 -8.82 11.50
N ARG A 15 -8.15 -8.96 11.87
CA ARG A 15 -8.61 -8.85 13.27
C ARG A 15 -8.09 -7.60 13.97
N GLY A 16 -8.14 -6.46 13.28
CA GLY A 16 -7.71 -5.18 13.81
C GLY A 16 -6.21 -4.94 13.81
N ILE A 17 -5.41 -5.88 13.31
CA ILE A 17 -3.96 -5.76 13.28
C ILE A 17 -3.50 -5.46 11.86
N TRP A 18 -2.77 -4.35 11.73
CA TRP A 18 -2.17 -3.95 10.46
C TRP A 18 -0.90 -4.74 10.18
N GLU A 19 -0.75 -5.18 8.95
CA GLU A 19 0.44 -5.88 8.48
C GLU A 19 0.83 -5.33 7.11
N THR A 20 2.12 -5.29 6.84
CA THR A 20 2.66 -4.95 5.52
C THR A 20 3.30 -6.21 4.97
N ILE A 21 2.47 -7.09 4.43
CA ILE A 21 2.90 -8.39 3.90
C ILE A 21 3.21 -8.35 2.41
N ASP A 22 2.86 -7.25 1.76
CA ASP A 22 3.13 -7.07 0.33
C ASP A 22 4.54 -6.49 0.16
N HIS A 23 5.29 -7.06 -0.76
CA HIS A 23 6.69 -6.69 -0.98
C HIS A 23 6.96 -6.42 -2.45
N ILE A 24 7.91 -5.54 -2.70
CA ILE A 24 8.45 -5.28 -4.03
C ILE A 24 9.94 -5.57 -3.98
N LEU A 25 10.39 -6.52 -4.79
CA LEU A 25 11.80 -6.90 -4.86
C LEU A 25 12.43 -6.21 -6.06
N VAL A 26 13.58 -5.59 -5.83
CA VAL A 26 14.32 -4.91 -6.88
C VAL A 26 15.78 -5.37 -6.88
N SER A 27 16.40 -5.28 -8.04
CA SER A 27 17.84 -5.51 -8.17
C SER A 27 18.62 -4.47 -7.36
N PRO A 28 19.72 -4.83 -6.69
CA PRO A 28 20.56 -3.88 -5.96
C PRO A 28 21.01 -2.68 -6.81
N VAL A 29 21.22 -2.89 -8.10
CA VAL A 29 21.58 -1.81 -9.02
C VAL A 29 20.55 -0.68 -9.03
N LEU A 30 19.26 -1.00 -8.87
CA LEU A 30 18.19 0.00 -8.84
C LEU A 30 18.13 0.77 -7.53
N MET A 31 18.81 0.30 -6.49
CA MET A 31 18.90 0.99 -5.19
C MET A 31 20.13 1.91 -5.10
N ASP A 32 20.93 1.99 -6.15
CA ASP A 32 22.13 2.81 -6.23
C ASP A 32 21.77 4.22 -6.68
N ASN A 33 21.74 5.17 -5.75
CA ASN A 33 21.34 6.55 -6.00
C ASN A 33 22.36 7.35 -6.82
N SER A 34 23.54 6.77 -7.09
CA SER A 34 24.51 7.40 -7.99
C SER A 34 24.16 7.18 -9.47
N ARG A 35 23.22 6.31 -9.75
CA ARG A 35 22.79 6.00 -11.11
C ARG A 35 21.64 6.92 -11.54
N PRO A 36 21.53 7.22 -12.85
CA PRO A 36 20.45 8.08 -13.34
C PRO A 36 19.05 7.52 -13.07
N PHE A 37 18.88 6.19 -13.14
CA PHE A 37 17.61 5.52 -12.87
C PHE A 37 17.76 4.69 -11.60
N HIS A 38 17.03 5.07 -10.57
CA HIS A 38 17.13 4.40 -9.27
C HIS A 38 15.87 4.60 -8.46
N THR A 39 15.77 3.86 -7.35
CA THR A 39 14.73 4.00 -6.35
C THR A 39 15.35 3.91 -4.96
N SER A 40 14.52 4.03 -3.93
CA SER A 40 14.94 3.88 -2.54
C SER A 40 13.73 3.45 -1.70
N ASP A 41 13.97 3.09 -0.44
CA ASP A 41 12.90 2.74 0.49
C ASP A 41 11.89 3.88 0.67
N GLY A 42 12.34 5.13 0.58
CA GLY A 42 11.46 6.29 0.68
C GLY A 42 10.50 6.47 -0.48
N CYS A 43 10.74 5.76 -1.60
CA CYS A 43 9.87 5.81 -2.78
C CYS A 43 8.72 4.81 -2.71
N ARG A 44 8.66 4.01 -1.66
CA ARG A 44 7.61 3.03 -1.43
C ARG A 44 6.39 3.69 -0.79
N ALA A 45 5.20 3.32 -1.22
CA ALA A 45 3.97 3.83 -0.65
C ALA A 45 2.85 2.80 -0.65
N ILE A 46 1.94 2.94 0.31
CA ILE A 46 0.67 2.24 0.34
C ILE A 46 -0.38 3.21 -0.19
N VAL A 47 -1.15 2.77 -1.19
CA VAL A 47 -2.23 3.59 -1.77
C VAL A 47 -3.55 3.17 -1.14
N ALA A 48 -4.15 4.08 -0.40
CA ALA A 48 -5.39 3.82 0.32
C ALA A 48 -6.31 5.04 0.27
N PHE A 49 -6.86 5.29 -0.92
CA PHE A 49 -7.86 6.35 -1.07
C PHE A 49 -9.11 6.02 -0.26
N PRO A 50 -9.85 7.01 0.23
CA PRO A 50 -11.04 6.77 1.06
C PRO A 50 -12.05 5.78 0.47
N PHE A 51 -12.24 5.76 -0.86
CA PHE A 51 -13.16 4.82 -1.49
C PHE A 51 -12.71 3.35 -1.40
N MET A 52 -11.42 3.13 -1.14
CA MET A 52 -10.85 1.78 -0.94
C MET A 52 -10.99 1.28 0.48
N CYS A 53 -11.52 2.10 1.37
CA CYS A 53 -11.58 1.84 2.80
C CYS A 53 -13.01 1.68 3.28
N GLU A 54 -13.20 0.88 4.32
CA GLU A 54 -14.44 0.84 5.08
C GLU A 54 -14.14 0.89 6.58
N ARG A 55 -15.15 1.26 7.39
CA ARG A 55 -15.01 1.22 8.83
C ARG A 55 -15.04 -0.21 9.35
N GLU A 56 -14.12 -0.49 10.26
CA GLU A 56 -14.09 -1.75 11.00
C GLU A 56 -14.92 -1.60 12.28
N LYS A 57 -16.08 -2.27 12.35
CA LYS A 57 -16.97 -2.15 13.50
C LYS A 57 -16.47 -2.92 14.72
N THR A 58 -15.86 -4.07 14.51
CA THR A 58 -15.44 -4.95 15.60
C THR A 58 -14.20 -4.44 16.31
N TYR A 59 -13.18 -3.99 15.54
CA TYR A 59 -11.89 -3.60 16.09
C TYR A 59 -11.64 -2.09 16.00
N GLY A 60 -12.57 -1.33 15.40
CA GLY A 60 -12.43 0.10 15.21
C GLY A 60 -11.50 0.46 14.05
N GLY A 61 -11.49 1.74 13.69
CA GLY A 61 -10.66 2.25 12.61
C GLY A 61 -11.17 1.87 11.24
N VAL A 62 -10.24 1.81 10.29
CA VAL A 62 -10.52 1.51 8.89
C VAL A 62 -9.82 0.23 8.45
N ARG A 63 -10.33 -0.37 7.39
CA ARG A 63 -9.72 -1.54 6.76
C ARG A 63 -9.95 -1.49 5.25
N PRO A 64 -9.24 -2.32 4.45
CA PRO A 64 -9.53 -2.42 3.03
C PRO A 64 -11.00 -2.82 2.79
N PHE A 65 -11.64 -2.14 1.84
CA PHE A 65 -12.99 -2.47 1.43
C PHE A 65 -12.95 -3.66 0.48
N ARG A 66 -13.26 -4.83 1.01
CA ARG A 66 -13.12 -6.12 0.36
C ARG A 66 -14.21 -6.39 -0.65
N THR A 67 -13.89 -7.21 -1.66
CA THR A 67 -14.91 -7.79 -2.55
C THR A 67 -15.77 -8.77 -1.77
N TYR A 68 -15.16 -9.61 -0.94
CA TYR A 68 -15.86 -10.59 -0.11
C TYR A 68 -15.41 -10.49 1.34
N GLN A 69 -16.32 -10.80 2.24
CA GLN A 69 -16.04 -11.07 3.64
C GLN A 69 -16.56 -12.45 3.94
N GLY A 70 -15.65 -13.47 4.00
CA GLY A 70 -16.05 -14.85 3.98
C GLY A 70 -16.87 -15.12 2.71
N PRO A 71 -18.07 -15.74 2.81
CA PRO A 71 -18.94 -15.98 1.65
C PRO A 71 -19.76 -14.77 1.23
N LEU A 72 -19.78 -13.69 2.03
CA LEU A 72 -20.62 -12.53 1.79
C LEU A 72 -19.96 -11.57 0.79
N TYR A 73 -20.68 -11.28 -0.30
CA TYR A 73 -20.24 -10.28 -1.28
C TYR A 73 -20.46 -8.88 -0.73
N LYS A 74 -19.38 -8.09 -0.65
CA LYS A 74 -19.38 -6.73 -0.12
C LYS A 74 -19.31 -5.67 -1.21
N GLY A 75 -18.89 -6.02 -2.41
CA GLY A 75 -18.76 -5.09 -3.51
C GLY A 75 -17.56 -4.17 -3.45
N GLY A 76 -16.60 -4.46 -2.60
CA GLY A 76 -15.36 -3.69 -2.51
C GLY A 76 -14.33 -4.10 -3.55
N TYR A 77 -13.10 -3.65 -3.36
CA TYR A 77 -12.05 -3.74 -4.38
C TYR A 77 -11.04 -4.84 -4.11
N SER A 78 -10.55 -4.96 -2.86
CA SER A 78 -9.55 -5.95 -2.48
C SER A 78 -9.45 -5.98 -0.95
N ASP A 79 -8.94 -7.08 -0.40
CA ASP A 79 -8.56 -7.19 1.00
C ASP A 79 -7.18 -6.62 1.29
N HIS A 80 -6.44 -6.22 0.24
CA HIS A 80 -5.15 -5.53 0.33
C HIS A 80 -5.25 -4.13 -0.28
N PHE A 81 -4.46 -3.21 0.26
CA PHE A 81 -4.21 -1.93 -0.41
C PHE A 81 -3.06 -2.10 -1.41
N PRO A 82 -3.10 -1.40 -2.54
CA PRO A 82 -1.97 -1.39 -3.47
C PRO A 82 -0.70 -0.87 -2.80
N VAL A 83 0.42 -1.47 -3.16
CA VAL A 83 1.75 -1.00 -2.75
C VAL A 83 2.47 -0.54 -4.02
N THR A 84 3.02 0.66 -3.98
CA THR A 84 3.71 1.26 -5.12
C THR A 84 5.16 1.54 -4.80
N LEU A 85 5.98 1.58 -5.85
CA LEU A 85 7.37 1.96 -5.76
C LEU A 85 7.67 2.91 -6.91
N ASP A 86 8.04 4.15 -6.57
CA ASP A 86 8.41 5.14 -7.55
C ASP A 86 9.90 5.07 -7.84
N PHE A 87 10.26 5.32 -9.09
CA PHE A 87 11.64 5.41 -9.54
C PHE A 87 11.95 6.86 -9.89
N GLU A 88 13.18 7.24 -9.61
CA GLU A 88 13.71 8.54 -10.01
C GLU A 88 14.54 8.38 -11.27
N TRP A 89 14.39 9.34 -12.18
CA TRP A 89 15.17 9.39 -13.40
C TRP A 89 15.88 10.74 -13.48
N ARG A 90 17.20 10.73 -13.46
CA ARG A 90 18.02 11.92 -13.66
C ARG A 90 18.66 11.88 -15.05
N PHE A 91 18.32 12.86 -15.85
CA PHE A 91 18.97 13.00 -17.14
C PHE A 91 20.37 13.61 -16.93
N PRO A 92 21.42 13.01 -17.52
CA PRO A 92 22.74 13.64 -17.49
C PRO A 92 22.69 14.94 -18.27
N GLU A 93 23.31 15.95 -17.72
CA GLU A 93 23.45 17.24 -18.39
C GLU A 93 24.57 17.20 -19.44
#